data_976b30752a8c6a49c7c40e8f357bd1b6
#
_entry.id   976b30752a8c6a49c7c40e8f357bd1b6
#
_cell.length_a   1.000
_cell.length_b   1.000
_cell.length_c   1.000
_cell.angle_alpha   90.00
_cell.angle_beta   90.00
_cell.angle_gamma   90.00
#
_symmetry.space_group_name_H-M   'P 1'
#
loop_
_entity.id
_entity.type
_entity.pdbx_description
1 polymer ?
#
loop_
_entity_poly.entity_id
_entity_poly.type
_entity_poly.pdbx_seq_one_letter_code
_entity_poly.pdbx_strand_id
1 'polypeptide(L)'
;PRVLVWDGEGAIGRWRAGRPELTEECQAFRGTLGVRVIVCRPADPEAKGLIERCHDHLERSFLPGRTFTGPDDFNTQLHDWLAVVNTRRRRALGCAPTDRIATDKAAMVSLPPVAPVVGWRSSTRLARDHYVRIDSNDYSVHPAVIGRRIEIVVDLHRVRALCE
;
A
#
# COMPACT_ATOMS: atom_id res chain seq x y z
N PRO A 1 1.03 9.08 10.09
CA PRO A 1 1.77 10.15 9.41
C PRO A 1 0.83 11.28 8.99
N ARG A 2 1.39 12.49 8.75
CA ARG A 2 0.65 13.64 8.20
C ARG A 2 0.88 13.79 6.70
N VAL A 3 1.99 13.25 6.23
CA VAL A 3 2.43 13.33 4.84
C VAL A 3 2.89 11.95 4.39
N LEU A 4 2.46 11.55 3.21
CA LEU A 4 2.98 10.39 2.49
C LEU A 4 3.76 10.90 1.28
N VAL A 5 4.98 10.43 1.12
CA VAL A 5 5.83 10.73 -0.04
C VAL A 5 5.83 9.51 -0.94
N TRP A 6 5.42 9.66 -2.17
CA TRP A 6 5.26 8.57 -3.12
C TRP A 6 6.03 8.82 -4.41
N ASP A 7 6.40 7.74 -5.06
CA ASP A 7 6.95 7.80 -6.40
C ASP A 7 5.89 8.15 -7.45
N GLY A 8 6.34 8.48 -8.65
CA GLY A 8 5.49 8.78 -9.81
C GLY A 8 4.82 7.55 -10.44
N GLU A 9 4.31 6.63 -9.63
CA GLU A 9 3.57 5.46 -10.08
C GLU A 9 2.20 5.85 -10.64
N GLY A 10 1.82 5.23 -11.77
CA GLY A 10 0.56 5.54 -12.44
C GLY A 10 -0.70 5.33 -11.59
N ALA A 11 -0.64 4.43 -10.60
CA ALA A 11 -1.73 4.20 -9.65
C ALA A 11 -1.92 5.36 -8.66
N ILE A 12 -0.87 6.13 -8.39
CA ILE A 12 -0.90 7.27 -7.45
C ILE A 12 -1.20 8.57 -8.21
N GLY A 13 -0.55 8.79 -9.33
CA GLY A 13 -0.72 9.99 -10.11
C GLY A 13 0.35 10.15 -11.19
N ARG A 14 0.21 11.23 -11.96
CA ARG A 14 1.13 11.56 -13.06
C ARG A 14 1.52 13.03 -13.00
N TRP A 15 2.72 13.32 -13.45
CA TRP A 15 3.14 14.70 -13.65
C TRP A 15 2.60 15.23 -14.99
N ARG A 16 1.85 16.34 -14.95
CA ARG A 16 1.38 17.07 -16.12
C ARG A 16 1.68 18.55 -15.96
N ALA A 17 2.22 19.16 -16.97
CA ALA A 17 2.54 20.61 -16.98
C ALA A 17 3.28 21.09 -15.70
N GLY A 18 4.22 20.27 -15.19
CA GLY A 18 5.01 20.61 -14.00
C GLY A 18 4.28 20.45 -12.67
N ARG A 19 3.10 19.84 -12.66
CA ARG A 19 2.30 19.59 -11.44
C ARG A 19 1.94 18.12 -11.31
N PRO A 20 1.90 17.56 -10.08
CA PRO A 20 1.39 16.22 -9.86
C PRO A 20 -0.15 16.23 -9.90
N GLU A 21 -0.72 15.38 -10.74
CA GLU A 21 -2.16 15.09 -10.78
C GLU A 21 -2.37 13.70 -10.18
N LEU A 22 -3.05 13.64 -9.05
CA LEU A 22 -3.38 12.38 -8.38
C LEU A 22 -4.55 11.70 -9.07
N THR A 23 -4.58 10.35 -9.06
CA THR A 23 -5.75 9.58 -9.48
C THR A 23 -6.92 9.83 -8.53
N GLU A 24 -8.14 9.54 -8.98
CA GLU A 24 -9.35 9.67 -8.14
C GLU A 24 -9.25 8.75 -6.92
N GLU A 25 -8.76 7.54 -7.09
CA GLU A 25 -8.55 6.59 -6.01
C GLU A 25 -7.55 7.12 -4.97
N CYS A 26 -6.45 7.69 -5.43
CA CYS A 26 -5.46 8.29 -4.52
C CYS A 26 -6.02 9.52 -3.81
N GLN A 27 -6.85 10.32 -4.48
CA GLN A 27 -7.53 11.45 -3.85
C GLN A 27 -8.53 11.00 -2.78
N ALA A 28 -9.34 9.98 -3.07
CA ALA A 28 -10.28 9.39 -2.10
C ALA A 28 -9.52 8.79 -0.90
N PHE A 29 -8.46 8.03 -1.17
CA PHE A 29 -7.61 7.43 -0.13
C PHE A 29 -7.01 8.48 0.81
N ARG A 30 -6.34 9.51 0.25
CA ARG A 30 -5.76 10.59 1.08
C ARG A 30 -6.81 11.38 1.84
N GLY A 31 -7.99 11.59 1.24
CA GLY A 31 -9.12 12.27 1.88
C GLY A 31 -9.62 11.50 3.08
N THR A 32 -9.83 10.19 2.95
CA THR A 32 -10.25 9.32 4.05
C THR A 32 -9.24 9.30 5.19
N LEU A 33 -7.93 9.25 4.86
CA LEU A 33 -6.88 9.25 5.89
C LEU A 33 -6.58 10.63 6.47
N GLY A 34 -7.04 11.72 5.88
CA GLY A 34 -6.73 13.08 6.29
C GLY A 34 -5.23 13.43 6.15
N VAL A 35 -4.54 12.86 5.14
CA VAL A 35 -3.11 13.04 4.93
C VAL A 35 -2.82 13.80 3.65
N ARG A 36 -1.64 14.44 3.60
CA ARG A 36 -1.12 15.03 2.37
C ARG A 36 -0.29 13.99 1.62
N VAL A 37 -0.49 13.89 0.31
CA VAL A 37 0.35 13.08 -0.59
C VAL A 37 1.26 14.01 -1.38
N ILE A 38 2.55 13.68 -1.38
CA ILE A 38 3.58 14.33 -2.22
C ILE A 38 4.05 13.27 -3.22
N VAL A 39 3.95 13.58 -4.50
CA VAL A 39 4.51 12.73 -5.57
C VAL A 39 5.88 13.28 -5.93
N CYS A 40 6.89 12.43 -5.86
CA CYS A 40 8.27 12.78 -6.24
C CYS A 40 8.32 13.26 -7.69
N ARG A 41 9.18 14.23 -7.97
CA ARG A 41 9.40 14.68 -9.35
C ARG A 41 10.07 13.57 -10.15
N PRO A 42 9.73 13.44 -11.45
CA PRO A 42 10.48 12.57 -12.35
C PRO A 42 11.97 12.93 -12.34
N ALA A 43 12.82 11.91 -12.32
CA ALA A 43 14.28 12.06 -12.31
C ALA A 43 14.85 12.84 -11.09
N ASP A 44 14.18 12.81 -9.94
CA ASP A 44 14.69 13.35 -8.69
C ASP A 44 15.27 12.21 -7.82
N PRO A 45 16.59 11.94 -7.91
CA PRO A 45 17.22 10.85 -7.17
C PRO A 45 17.28 11.10 -5.66
N GLU A 46 17.24 12.37 -5.22
CA GLU A 46 17.35 12.70 -3.80
C GLU A 46 16.06 12.41 -3.03
N ALA A 47 14.91 12.53 -3.69
CA ALA A 47 13.61 12.28 -3.07
C ALA A 47 13.45 10.84 -2.54
N LYS A 48 14.13 9.88 -3.14
CA LYS A 48 14.12 8.45 -2.77
C LYS A 48 15.31 7.99 -1.94
N GLY A 49 16.37 8.76 -1.84
CA GLY A 49 17.63 8.34 -1.26
C GLY A 49 17.53 7.77 0.17
N LEU A 50 16.51 8.13 0.94
CA LEU A 50 16.27 7.54 2.26
C LEU A 50 15.70 6.12 2.16
N ILE A 51 14.71 5.92 1.29
CA ILE A 51 14.07 4.61 1.06
C ILE A 51 15.07 3.63 0.46
N GLU A 52 15.83 4.06 -0.55
CA GLU A 52 16.88 3.24 -1.16
C GLU A 52 17.93 2.79 -0.15
N ARG A 53 18.38 3.68 0.74
CA ARG A 53 19.28 3.31 1.84
C ARG A 53 18.65 2.35 2.85
N CYS A 54 17.34 2.45 3.07
CA CYS A 54 16.62 1.47 3.91
C CYS A 54 16.56 0.09 3.26
N HIS A 55 16.31 0.02 1.96
CA HIS A 55 16.31 -1.23 1.20
C HIS A 55 17.71 -1.85 1.16
N ASP A 56 18.72 -1.07 0.82
CA ASP A 56 20.13 -1.51 0.83
C ASP A 56 20.56 -2.04 2.20
N HIS A 57 20.16 -1.36 3.28
CA HIS A 57 20.43 -1.83 4.64
C HIS A 57 19.72 -3.15 4.96
N LEU A 58 18.50 -3.33 4.52
CA LEU A 58 17.75 -4.58 4.69
C LEU A 58 18.42 -5.71 3.89
N GLU A 59 18.74 -5.47 2.64
CA GLU A 59 19.36 -6.44 1.76
C GLU A 59 20.74 -6.88 2.28
N ARG A 60 21.55 -5.97 2.81
CA ARG A 60 22.90 -6.27 3.29
C ARG A 60 22.98 -6.74 4.74
N SER A 61 21.97 -6.48 5.55
CA SER A 61 22.06 -6.72 6.99
C SER A 61 21.01 -7.70 7.51
N PHE A 62 19.89 -7.87 6.80
CA PHE A 62 18.83 -8.80 7.18
C PHE A 62 18.86 -10.09 6.37
N LEU A 63 18.95 -10.00 5.04
CA LEU A 63 18.83 -11.17 4.16
C LEU A 63 20.01 -12.15 4.24
N PRO A 64 21.28 -11.73 4.39
CA PRO A 64 22.40 -12.66 4.31
C PRO A 64 22.34 -13.77 5.36
N GLY A 65 22.52 -15.02 4.89
CA GLY A 65 22.56 -16.21 5.73
C GLY A 65 21.21 -16.66 6.28
N ARG A 66 20.10 -16.05 5.87
CA ARG A 66 18.75 -16.47 6.28
C ARG A 66 18.10 -17.35 5.23
N THR A 67 17.26 -18.25 5.71
CA THR A 67 16.33 -19.06 4.92
C THR A 67 14.92 -18.81 5.41
N PHE A 68 13.96 -18.85 4.49
CA PHE A 68 12.56 -18.58 4.80
C PHE A 68 11.69 -19.72 4.28
N THR A 69 10.78 -20.21 5.10
CA THR A 69 9.83 -21.26 4.73
C THR A 69 8.57 -20.71 4.06
N GLY A 70 8.36 -19.40 4.13
CA GLY A 70 7.23 -18.71 3.51
C GLY A 70 7.13 -17.26 3.96
N PRO A 71 6.12 -16.53 3.49
CA PRO A 71 5.92 -15.11 3.82
C PRO A 71 5.76 -14.83 5.31
N ASP A 72 5.06 -15.69 6.03
CA ASP A 72 4.84 -15.53 7.48
C ASP A 72 6.13 -15.67 8.28
N ASP A 73 6.94 -16.65 7.93
CA ASP A 73 8.26 -16.85 8.53
C ASP A 73 9.20 -15.67 8.21
N PHE A 74 9.20 -15.19 6.96
CA PHE A 74 9.93 -13.98 6.59
C PHE A 74 9.52 -12.79 7.45
N ASN A 75 8.23 -12.54 7.60
CA ASN A 75 7.71 -11.42 8.38
C ASN A 75 8.06 -11.54 9.86
N THR A 76 8.00 -12.74 10.42
CA THR A 76 8.39 -13.01 11.81
C THR A 76 9.87 -12.70 12.03
N GLN A 77 10.76 -13.25 11.19
CA GLN A 77 12.20 -13.00 11.28
C GLN A 77 12.55 -11.52 11.04
N LEU A 78 11.84 -10.84 10.14
CA LEU A 78 12.01 -9.40 9.89
C LEU A 78 11.60 -8.59 11.11
N HIS A 79 10.48 -8.91 11.73
CA HIS A 79 10.00 -8.23 12.93
C HIS A 79 10.98 -8.36 14.10
N ASP A 80 11.49 -9.55 14.35
CA ASP A 80 12.48 -9.81 15.41
C ASP A 80 13.78 -9.05 15.15
N TRP A 81 14.27 -9.05 13.90
CA TRP A 81 15.45 -8.29 13.51
C TRP A 81 15.24 -6.78 13.68
N LEU A 82 14.09 -6.24 13.28
CA LEU A 82 13.75 -4.83 13.45
C LEU A 82 13.69 -4.44 14.94
N ALA A 83 13.15 -5.30 15.79
CA ALA A 83 13.12 -5.07 17.24
C ALA A 83 14.55 -4.85 17.80
N VAL A 84 15.51 -5.66 17.36
CA VAL A 84 16.92 -5.52 17.77
C VAL A 84 17.60 -4.31 17.13
N VAL A 85 17.43 -4.12 15.82
CA VAL A 85 18.12 -3.06 15.07
C VAL A 85 17.68 -1.67 15.51
N ASN A 86 16.42 -1.51 15.83
CA ASN A 86 15.85 -0.23 16.23
C ASN A 86 16.25 0.21 17.67
N THR A 87 16.83 -0.67 18.47
CA THR A 87 17.45 -0.30 19.78
C THR A 87 18.86 0.23 19.65
N ARG A 88 19.50 0.09 18.47
CA ARG A 88 20.87 0.54 18.25
C ARG A 88 20.94 2.04 17.99
N ARG A 89 21.84 2.72 18.68
CA ARG A 89 22.05 4.15 18.45
C ARG A 89 22.49 4.42 17.01
N ARG A 90 21.81 5.34 16.36
CA ARG A 90 22.12 5.79 15.01
C ARG A 90 22.85 7.13 15.07
N ARG A 91 24.01 7.23 14.42
CA ARG A 91 24.84 8.46 14.43
C ARG A 91 24.05 9.67 13.91
N ALA A 92 23.27 9.49 12.83
CA ALA A 92 22.45 10.55 12.23
C ALA A 92 21.31 11.04 13.14
N LEU A 93 20.77 10.17 14.02
CA LEU A 93 19.68 10.51 14.95
C LEU A 93 20.22 10.98 16.31
N GLY A 94 21.47 10.65 16.65
CA GLY A 94 22.02 10.86 17.97
C GLY A 94 21.46 9.96 19.08
N CYS A 95 20.49 9.09 18.77
CA CYS A 95 19.81 8.18 19.69
C CYS A 95 19.39 6.90 18.97
N ALA A 96 18.73 5.96 19.66
CA ALA A 96 18.08 4.83 19.03
C ALA A 96 16.73 5.25 18.41
N PRO A 97 16.29 4.62 17.29
CA PRO A 97 14.95 4.85 16.75
C PRO A 97 13.84 4.65 17.77
N THR A 98 13.94 3.64 18.62
CA THR A 98 12.99 3.34 19.70
C THR A 98 12.80 4.51 20.68
N ASP A 99 13.82 5.33 20.90
CA ASP A 99 13.74 6.49 21.80
C ASP A 99 12.84 7.60 21.26
N ARG A 100 12.60 7.61 19.95
CA ARG A 100 11.79 8.62 19.26
C ARG A 100 10.38 8.18 18.91
N ILE A 101 10.08 6.88 18.99
CA ILE A 101 8.79 6.33 18.50
C ILE A 101 7.57 6.91 19.23
N ALA A 102 7.69 7.21 20.52
CA ALA A 102 6.61 7.83 21.29
C ALA A 102 6.31 9.25 20.81
N THR A 103 7.34 10.03 20.53
CA THR A 103 7.23 11.40 19.97
C THR A 103 6.61 11.37 18.57
N ASP A 104 7.05 10.46 17.73
CA ASP A 104 6.50 10.28 16.39
C ASP A 104 5.02 9.87 16.42
N LYS A 105 4.67 8.92 17.27
CA LYS A 105 3.26 8.49 17.44
C LYS A 105 2.37 9.63 17.92
N ALA A 106 2.84 10.43 18.86
CA ALA A 106 2.08 11.59 19.36
C ALA A 106 1.86 12.66 18.29
N ALA A 107 2.75 12.76 17.29
CA ALA A 107 2.63 13.70 16.17
C ALA A 107 1.79 13.16 15.00
N MET A 108 1.45 11.87 14.98
CA MET A 108 0.64 11.27 13.92
C MET A 108 -0.83 11.71 14.04
N VAL A 109 -1.52 11.72 12.90
CA VAL A 109 -2.99 11.82 12.89
C VAL A 109 -3.58 10.48 13.32
N SER A 110 -4.72 10.51 14.00
CA SER A 110 -5.48 9.33 14.34
C SER A 110 -5.97 8.62 13.07
N LEU A 111 -6.11 7.31 13.13
CA LEU A 111 -6.77 6.59 12.05
C LEU A 111 -8.24 6.99 11.98
N PRO A 112 -8.82 7.11 10.79
CA PRO A 112 -10.24 7.40 10.64
C PRO A 112 -11.09 6.24 11.20
N PRO A 113 -12.31 6.52 11.66
CA PRO A 113 -13.21 5.49 12.17
C PRO A 113 -13.66 4.50 11.08
N VAL A 114 -13.59 4.93 9.81
CA VAL A 114 -13.90 4.12 8.64
C VAL A 114 -12.61 3.92 7.86
N ALA A 115 -12.27 2.67 7.58
CA ALA A 115 -11.10 2.34 6.78
C ALA A 115 -11.27 2.86 5.33
N PRO A 116 -10.19 3.30 4.67
CA PRO A 116 -10.23 3.61 3.25
C PRO A 116 -10.74 2.42 2.45
N VAL A 117 -11.55 2.70 1.45
CA VAL A 117 -11.94 1.66 0.49
C VAL A 117 -10.74 1.36 -0.38
N VAL A 118 -10.26 0.13 -0.31
CA VAL A 118 -9.14 -0.37 -1.11
C VAL A 118 -9.62 -1.51 -1.99
N GLY A 119 -8.96 -1.71 -3.13
CA GLY A 119 -9.28 -2.78 -4.07
C GLY A 119 -9.72 -2.24 -5.43
N TRP A 120 -9.66 -3.13 -6.41
CA TRP A 120 -10.11 -2.84 -7.75
C TRP A 120 -11.63 -2.98 -7.85
N ARG A 121 -12.26 -2.06 -8.58
CA ARG A 121 -13.69 -2.05 -8.82
C ARG A 121 -13.99 -2.00 -10.31
N SER A 122 -14.96 -2.77 -10.72
CA SER A 122 -15.45 -2.78 -12.09
C SER A 122 -16.95 -3.04 -12.10
N SER A 123 -17.64 -2.56 -13.13
CA SER A 123 -19.07 -2.84 -13.34
C SER A 123 -19.26 -3.51 -14.68
N THR A 124 -19.96 -4.62 -14.69
CA THR A 124 -20.28 -5.37 -15.89
C THR A 124 -21.70 -5.92 -15.85
N ARG A 125 -22.22 -6.31 -17.02
CA ARG A 125 -23.45 -7.11 -17.09
C ARG A 125 -23.07 -8.59 -17.00
N LEU A 126 -23.64 -9.35 -16.05
CA LEU A 126 -23.33 -10.76 -15.89
C LEU A 126 -23.77 -11.54 -17.14
N ALA A 127 -22.82 -12.23 -17.75
CA ALA A 127 -23.05 -13.04 -18.95
C ALA A 127 -23.86 -14.33 -18.63
N ARG A 128 -24.33 -15.00 -19.66
CA ARG A 128 -25.15 -16.23 -19.52
C ARG A 128 -24.40 -17.40 -18.87
N ASP A 129 -23.09 -17.42 -18.98
CA ASP A 129 -22.21 -18.41 -18.34
C ASP A 129 -22.07 -18.20 -16.83
N HIS A 130 -22.61 -17.10 -16.29
CA HIS A 130 -22.61 -16.69 -14.89
C HIS A 130 -21.20 -16.59 -14.25
N TYR A 131 -20.16 -16.34 -15.06
CA TYR A 131 -18.80 -16.13 -14.56
C TYR A 131 -18.33 -14.69 -14.74
N VAL A 132 -17.55 -14.22 -13.80
CA VAL A 132 -16.72 -13.02 -13.94
C VAL A 132 -15.25 -13.44 -14.00
N ARG A 133 -14.50 -12.82 -14.92
CA ARG A 133 -13.09 -13.14 -15.17
C ARG A 133 -12.20 -12.04 -14.61
N ILE A 134 -11.27 -12.43 -13.74
CA ILE A 134 -10.36 -11.52 -13.05
C ILE A 134 -8.99 -12.19 -13.00
N ASP A 135 -7.97 -11.51 -13.51
CA ASP A 135 -6.58 -12.00 -13.51
C ASP A 135 -6.43 -13.46 -13.93
N SER A 136 -7.04 -13.81 -15.07
CA SER A 136 -7.04 -15.16 -15.63
C SER A 136 -7.78 -16.23 -14.82
N ASN A 137 -8.54 -15.84 -13.82
CA ASN A 137 -9.40 -16.74 -13.05
C ASN A 137 -10.88 -16.47 -13.32
N ASP A 138 -11.67 -17.53 -13.30
CA ASP A 138 -13.14 -17.50 -13.46
C ASP A 138 -13.79 -17.67 -12.08
N TYR A 139 -14.65 -16.72 -11.73
CA TYR A 139 -15.41 -16.73 -10.48
C TYR A 139 -16.91 -16.87 -10.79
N SER A 140 -17.56 -17.91 -10.27
CA SER A 140 -18.99 -18.10 -10.46
C SER A 140 -19.79 -17.10 -9.63
N VAL A 141 -20.83 -16.56 -10.24
CA VAL A 141 -21.80 -15.66 -9.60
C VAL A 141 -23.17 -16.33 -9.62
N HIS A 142 -24.02 -16.03 -8.66
CA HIS A 142 -25.33 -16.68 -8.56
C HIS A 142 -26.16 -16.48 -9.85
N PRO A 143 -26.70 -17.54 -10.47
CA PRO A 143 -27.39 -17.45 -11.77
C PRO A 143 -28.61 -16.53 -11.79
N ALA A 144 -29.26 -16.31 -10.66
CA ALA A 144 -30.43 -15.42 -10.55
C ALA A 144 -30.16 -13.96 -10.98
N VAL A 145 -28.91 -13.56 -11.08
CA VAL A 145 -28.51 -12.20 -11.50
C VAL A 145 -27.94 -12.15 -12.92
N ILE A 146 -28.09 -13.25 -13.70
CA ILE A 146 -27.71 -13.25 -15.13
C ILE A 146 -28.43 -12.13 -15.86
N GLY A 147 -27.70 -11.39 -16.69
CA GLY A 147 -28.22 -10.25 -17.45
C GLY A 147 -28.38 -8.96 -16.64
N ARG A 148 -28.21 -8.99 -15.32
CA ARG A 148 -28.20 -7.77 -14.48
C ARG A 148 -26.83 -7.12 -14.48
N ARG A 149 -26.80 -5.84 -14.16
CA ARG A 149 -25.55 -5.12 -13.90
C ARG A 149 -25.08 -5.48 -12.50
N ILE A 150 -23.82 -5.87 -12.41
CA ILE A 150 -23.16 -6.21 -11.15
C ILE A 150 -21.92 -5.36 -10.97
N GLU A 151 -21.63 -4.97 -9.74
CA GLU A 151 -20.35 -4.39 -9.36
C GLU A 151 -19.44 -5.50 -8.85
N ILE A 152 -18.22 -5.54 -9.38
CA ILE A 152 -17.17 -6.47 -8.95
C ILE A 152 -16.20 -5.67 -8.09
N VAL A 153 -15.94 -6.17 -6.89
CA VAL A 153 -14.97 -5.60 -5.95
C VAL A 153 -13.95 -6.66 -5.61
N VAL A 154 -12.68 -6.36 -5.90
CA VAL A 154 -11.54 -7.26 -5.66
C VAL A 154 -10.62 -6.61 -4.66
N ASP A 155 -10.40 -7.24 -3.54
CA ASP A 155 -9.40 -6.85 -2.57
C ASP A 155 -8.31 -7.96 -2.45
N LEU A 156 -7.34 -7.79 -1.55
CA LEU A 156 -6.23 -8.75 -1.38
C LEU A 156 -6.68 -10.16 -0.96
N HIS A 157 -7.91 -10.32 -0.49
CA HIS A 157 -8.38 -11.57 0.11
C HIS A 157 -9.66 -12.11 -0.53
N ARG A 158 -10.40 -11.26 -1.24
CA ARG A 158 -11.77 -11.61 -1.69
C ARG A 158 -12.11 -10.99 -3.03
N VAL A 159 -12.88 -11.76 -3.80
CA VAL A 159 -13.65 -11.27 -4.94
C VAL A 159 -15.11 -11.26 -4.53
N ARG A 160 -15.77 -10.12 -4.68
CA ARG A 160 -17.20 -9.95 -4.38
C ARG A 160 -17.92 -9.46 -5.62
N ALA A 161 -19.05 -10.07 -5.92
CA ALA A 161 -20.01 -9.58 -6.92
C ALA A 161 -21.25 -9.05 -6.19
N LEU A 162 -21.52 -7.76 -6.35
CA LEU A 162 -22.62 -7.06 -5.73
C LEU A 162 -23.66 -6.75 -6.79
N CYS A 163 -24.95 -6.99 -6.51
CA CYS A 163 -26.07 -6.67 -7.38
C CYS A 163 -27.12 -5.94 -6.56
N GLU A 164 -27.47 -4.75 -6.97
CA GLU A 164 -28.61 -4.00 -6.46
C GLU A 164 -29.94 -4.50 -7.06
#